data_bfafbe643c9c511eff376251bf73157d
#
_entry.id   bfafbe643c9c511eff376251bf73157d
#
_cell.length_a   1.000
_cell.length_b   1.000
_cell.length_c   1.000
_cell.angle_alpha   90.00
_cell.angle_beta   90.00
_cell.angle_gamma   90.00
#
_symmetry.space_group_name_H-M   'P 1'
#
loop_
_entity.id
_entity.type
_entity.pdbx_description
1 polymer ?
#
loop_
_entity_poly.entity_id
_entity_poly.type
_entity_poly.pdbx_seq_one_letter_code
_entity_poly.pdbx_strand_id
1 'polypeptide(L)'
;MYNAHSRGRLSCALITGFIATGSAFSMSGQAIAAGPFDPDAAGMTGDWGGTRSELLQKGYDFTLDYVGELGYNARGGYDQDRTARWSGQFTLGAKLDLEKIFGWHDATFKLAITEREGRNITNDRISDLRAPMYSSTQEVWGRGQTWRLTQMWISQSYLDQKLNVKFGRFGEGEDFNSFPCDFQNLALCGSQMGNWAGSGIWFNWPISQWAGRVKYELAPQVFVQVGAYEHNPSLLEDNNGFKLNLSGGEGLILPIELLWTPTVNSLPGEYRVGAYYSTADAADVESREVPGDVSSDLVSRDSKYGYWLVAQQQVTTHDGDPARGLSLFANVTVQDRETSQVGHFIQAGLTYKGLFDARPQDDLGLGVARVSTNSRYRDNQKALNQANNQTDYDNPAYQPVQGNEYDAELYYGVHATKWLIIRPNVQYVRHPGGVSEVDNAWVAGVKIQSSF
;
A
#
# COMPACT_ATOMS: atom_id res chain seq x y z
N MET A 1 -45.71 21.61 -13.91
CA MET A 1 -45.90 20.97 -12.59
C MET A 1 -44.57 20.39 -12.19
N TYR A 2 -44.04 20.95 -11.15
CA TYR A 2 -42.72 20.66 -10.61
C TYR A 2 -42.62 19.24 -10.00
N ASN A 3 -41.51 18.53 -10.26
CA ASN A 3 -41.03 17.52 -9.36
C ASN A 3 -39.51 17.63 -9.28
N ALA A 4 -39.05 18.06 -8.11
CA ALA A 4 -37.65 18.18 -7.74
C ALA A 4 -37.09 16.78 -7.43
N HIS A 5 -36.03 16.39 -8.12
CA HIS A 5 -35.22 15.23 -7.74
C HIS A 5 -34.02 15.70 -6.90
N SER A 6 -34.09 15.32 -5.63
CA SER A 6 -32.97 15.45 -4.70
C SER A 6 -31.77 14.61 -5.16
N ARG A 7 -30.68 15.27 -5.51
CA ARG A 7 -29.40 14.59 -5.82
C ARG A 7 -28.67 14.28 -4.52
N GLY A 8 -28.53 12.99 -4.22
CA GLY A 8 -27.68 12.50 -3.15
C GLY A 8 -26.20 12.75 -3.46
N ARG A 9 -25.51 13.41 -2.55
CA ARG A 9 -24.05 13.58 -2.58
C ARG A 9 -23.38 12.26 -2.19
N LEU A 10 -22.70 11.61 -3.11
CA LEU A 10 -21.75 10.54 -2.77
C LEU A 10 -20.38 11.19 -2.47
N SER A 11 -20.13 11.42 -1.21
CA SER A 11 -18.78 11.66 -0.70
C SER A 11 -18.06 10.32 -0.65
N CYS A 12 -16.85 10.26 -1.18
CA CYS A 12 -15.92 9.17 -0.94
C CYS A 12 -15.60 9.16 0.57
N ALA A 13 -16.33 8.40 1.33
CA ALA A 13 -16.15 8.24 2.75
C ALA A 13 -15.45 6.91 3.00
N LEU A 14 -14.27 6.98 3.53
CA LEU A 14 -13.85 6.04 4.55
C LEU A 14 -15.03 5.83 5.51
N ILE A 15 -15.37 4.60 5.72
CA ILE A 15 -16.41 4.01 6.54
C ILE A 15 -16.79 4.90 7.72
N THR A 16 -18.00 5.44 7.70
CA THR A 16 -18.65 5.99 8.90
C THR A 16 -20.03 5.37 9.04
N GLY A 17 -20.28 4.84 10.23
CA GLY A 17 -21.37 4.01 10.61
C GLY A 17 -22.78 4.62 10.44
N PHE A 18 -23.70 3.71 10.42
CA PHE A 18 -25.15 3.83 10.35
C PHE A 18 -25.76 4.79 11.39
N ILE A 19 -26.70 5.62 10.93
CA ILE A 19 -27.70 6.25 11.79
C ILE A 19 -29.04 5.53 11.56
N ALA A 20 -29.46 4.79 12.59
CA ALA A 20 -30.81 4.24 12.67
C ALA A 20 -31.80 5.39 13.01
N THR A 21 -32.85 5.59 12.22
CA THR A 21 -33.93 6.49 12.50
C THR A 21 -34.88 5.89 13.53
N GLY A 22 -34.73 6.27 14.77
CA GLY A 22 -35.71 6.05 15.85
C GLY A 22 -36.24 7.39 16.32
N SER A 23 -37.56 7.53 16.39
CA SER A 23 -38.33 8.75 16.67
C SER A 23 -37.98 9.39 18.02
N ALA A 24 -37.98 10.71 18.00
CA ALA A 24 -37.61 11.65 19.04
C ALA A 24 -38.36 11.50 20.39
N PHE A 25 -37.57 11.48 21.44
CA PHE A 25 -37.86 12.22 22.66
C PHE A 25 -36.65 13.13 22.92
N SER A 26 -36.86 14.43 22.79
CA SER A 26 -35.86 15.45 23.11
C SER A 26 -35.68 15.52 24.63
N MET A 27 -34.78 14.71 25.16
CA MET A 27 -34.04 15.04 26.36
C MET A 27 -32.70 15.58 25.90
N SER A 28 -32.45 16.85 26.18
CA SER A 28 -31.11 17.45 26.09
C SER A 28 -30.18 16.82 27.14
N GLY A 29 -29.84 15.53 26.94
CA GLY A 29 -28.73 14.89 27.59
C GLY A 29 -27.47 15.39 26.90
N GLN A 30 -26.60 16.08 27.62
CA GLN A 30 -25.24 16.26 27.17
C GLN A 30 -24.68 14.87 26.85
N ALA A 31 -24.33 14.61 25.57
CA ALA A 31 -23.65 13.40 25.21
C ALA A 31 -22.35 13.37 26.05
N ILE A 32 -22.24 12.40 26.95
CA ILE A 32 -21.02 12.21 27.75
C ILE A 32 -19.93 11.88 26.74
N ALA A 33 -18.90 12.74 26.69
CA ALA A 33 -17.76 12.52 25.81
C ALA A 33 -17.12 11.17 26.13
N ALA A 34 -16.83 10.36 25.11
CA ALA A 34 -16.21 9.05 25.27
C ALA A 34 -14.87 9.18 26.01
N GLY A 35 -14.70 8.41 27.07
CA GLY A 35 -13.46 8.38 27.86
C GLY A 35 -12.35 7.58 27.17
N PRO A 36 -11.13 7.61 27.72
CA PRO A 36 -10.04 6.72 27.29
C PRO A 36 -10.46 5.25 27.41
N PHE A 37 -10.04 4.43 26.44
CA PHE A 37 -10.34 2.99 26.31
C PHE A 37 -11.84 2.64 26.13
N ASP A 38 -12.70 3.62 25.89
CA ASP A 38 -14.07 3.33 25.49
C ASP A 38 -14.04 2.57 24.15
N PRO A 39 -14.59 1.34 24.06
CA PRO A 39 -14.53 0.53 22.83
C PRO A 39 -15.26 1.15 21.65
N ASP A 40 -16.18 2.06 21.91
CA ASP A 40 -16.95 2.78 20.91
C ASP A 40 -16.37 4.14 20.53
N ALA A 41 -15.31 4.59 21.17
CA ALA A 41 -14.59 5.81 20.79
C ALA A 41 -13.91 5.65 19.44
N ALA A 42 -13.69 6.76 18.72
CA ALA A 42 -12.95 6.78 17.45
C ALA A 42 -11.44 6.49 17.64
N GLY A 43 -10.89 6.75 18.84
CA GLY A 43 -9.52 6.49 19.19
C GLY A 43 -9.41 6.02 20.65
N MET A 44 -8.33 5.31 21.00
CA MET A 44 -8.06 4.76 22.33
C MET A 44 -8.06 5.82 23.44
N THR A 45 -7.68 7.05 23.10
CA THR A 45 -7.65 8.18 24.06
C THR A 45 -9.03 8.85 24.26
N GLY A 46 -10.08 8.37 23.58
CA GLY A 46 -11.43 8.91 23.67
C GLY A 46 -11.60 10.27 22.99
N ASP A 47 -12.56 11.05 23.49
CA ASP A 47 -12.93 12.37 22.91
C ASP A 47 -12.26 13.57 23.63
N TRP A 48 -11.29 13.32 24.49
CA TRP A 48 -10.55 14.35 25.26
C TRP A 48 -11.48 15.34 26.01
N GLY A 49 -12.56 14.80 26.60
CA GLY A 49 -13.57 15.61 27.25
C GLY A 49 -14.42 16.47 26.31
N GLY A 50 -14.56 16.08 25.04
CA GLY A 50 -15.30 16.81 24.01
C GLY A 50 -14.40 17.65 23.07
N THR A 51 -13.13 17.86 23.44
CA THR A 51 -12.21 18.71 22.66
C THR A 51 -11.92 18.14 21.28
N ARG A 52 -11.79 16.80 21.14
CA ARG A 52 -11.56 16.15 19.81
C ARG A 52 -12.72 16.41 18.87
N SER A 53 -13.96 16.21 19.34
CA SER A 53 -15.16 16.50 18.56
C SER A 53 -15.29 18.00 18.21
N GLU A 54 -14.95 18.91 19.14
CA GLU A 54 -14.96 20.34 18.89
C GLU A 54 -13.94 20.74 17.81
N LEU A 55 -12.70 20.21 17.87
CA LEU A 55 -11.68 20.45 16.87
C LEU A 55 -12.10 19.93 15.49
N LEU A 56 -12.68 18.73 15.42
CA LEU A 56 -13.18 18.14 14.18
C LEU A 56 -14.29 19.00 13.54
N GLN A 57 -15.22 19.53 14.35
CA GLN A 57 -16.25 20.46 13.88
C GLN A 57 -15.65 21.75 13.30
N LYS A 58 -14.55 22.24 13.89
CA LYS A 58 -13.82 23.42 13.42
C LYS A 58 -12.91 23.14 12.21
N GLY A 59 -12.81 21.89 11.75
CA GLY A 59 -12.01 21.52 10.59
C GLY A 59 -10.60 20.95 10.91
N TYR A 60 -10.30 20.66 12.18
CA TYR A 60 -9.02 20.07 12.61
C TYR A 60 -9.22 18.61 12.96
N ASP A 61 -8.63 17.71 12.21
CA ASP A 61 -8.62 16.26 12.47
C ASP A 61 -7.17 15.82 12.72
N PHE A 62 -6.86 15.47 13.98
CA PHE A 62 -5.56 14.98 14.39
C PHE A 62 -5.63 13.48 14.64
N THR A 63 -4.65 12.74 14.13
CA THR A 63 -4.55 11.29 14.27
C THR A 63 -3.19 10.88 14.79
N LEU A 64 -3.16 9.84 15.60
CA LEU A 64 -1.98 9.08 15.92
C LEU A 64 -2.36 7.60 15.78
N ASP A 65 -1.71 6.92 14.85
CA ASP A 65 -1.97 5.53 14.55
C ASP A 65 -0.70 4.70 14.76
N TYR A 66 -0.87 3.44 15.14
CA TYR A 66 0.20 2.46 15.23
C TYR A 66 -0.19 1.20 14.48
N VAL A 67 0.73 0.69 13.66
CA VAL A 67 0.65 -0.63 13.05
C VAL A 67 1.87 -1.42 13.48
N GLY A 68 1.65 -2.59 14.08
CA GLY A 68 2.72 -3.48 14.50
C GLY A 68 2.53 -4.87 13.93
N GLU A 69 3.63 -5.52 13.54
CA GLU A 69 3.61 -6.83 12.89
C GLU A 69 4.64 -7.77 13.50
N LEU A 70 4.14 -8.87 14.05
CA LEU A 70 4.95 -10.01 14.48
C LEU A 70 5.05 -11.01 13.32
N GLY A 71 6.27 -11.42 12.96
CA GLY A 71 6.54 -12.53 12.08
C GLY A 71 7.34 -13.60 12.83
N TYR A 72 6.90 -14.87 12.79
CA TYR A 72 7.58 -16.02 13.36
C TYR A 72 7.86 -17.06 12.29
N ASN A 73 9.16 -17.35 12.02
CA ASN A 73 9.55 -18.45 11.13
C ASN A 73 9.25 -19.78 11.81
N ALA A 74 8.15 -20.42 11.40
CA ALA A 74 7.75 -21.72 11.96
C ALA A 74 8.52 -22.89 11.31
N ARG A 75 8.87 -22.74 10.00
CA ARG A 75 9.58 -23.77 9.22
C ARG A 75 10.11 -23.21 7.91
N GLY A 76 11.29 -23.67 7.50
CA GLY A 76 11.89 -23.39 6.19
C GLY A 76 12.57 -22.01 6.14
N GLY A 77 12.75 -21.49 4.92
CA GLY A 77 13.54 -20.29 4.66
C GLY A 77 15.03 -20.60 4.45
N TYR A 78 15.80 -19.57 4.19
CA TYR A 78 17.25 -19.66 3.99
C TYR A 78 17.99 -20.07 5.26
N ASP A 79 17.61 -19.48 6.40
CA ASP A 79 18.04 -19.86 7.73
C ASP A 79 16.83 -20.45 8.48
N GLN A 80 16.89 -21.75 8.77
CA GLN A 80 15.78 -22.51 9.32
C GLN A 80 15.55 -22.30 10.83
N ASP A 81 16.33 -21.41 11.48
CA ASP A 81 16.15 -21.10 12.88
C ASP A 81 14.77 -20.50 13.16
N ARG A 82 14.07 -21.12 14.12
CA ARG A 82 12.76 -20.66 14.60
C ARG A 82 12.92 -19.39 15.41
N THR A 83 12.58 -18.27 14.81
CA THR A 83 12.79 -16.94 15.38
C THR A 83 11.58 -16.07 15.14
N ALA A 84 11.28 -15.16 16.07
CA ALA A 84 10.28 -14.12 15.91
C ALA A 84 10.96 -12.77 15.69
N ARG A 85 10.33 -11.93 14.86
CA ARG A 85 10.72 -10.53 14.66
C ARG A 85 9.49 -9.63 14.72
N TRP A 86 9.70 -8.45 15.27
CA TRP A 86 8.70 -7.40 15.35
C TRP A 86 9.14 -6.20 14.50
N SER A 87 8.21 -5.67 13.71
CA SER A 87 8.33 -4.36 13.07
C SER A 87 7.10 -3.54 13.36
N GLY A 88 7.27 -2.22 13.46
CA GLY A 88 6.19 -1.30 13.80
C GLY A 88 6.30 0.01 13.04
N GLN A 89 5.18 0.72 12.97
CA GLN A 89 5.08 2.04 12.39
C GLN A 89 4.12 2.90 13.21
N PHE A 90 4.60 4.04 13.68
CA PHE A 90 3.76 5.15 14.12
C PHE A 90 3.45 6.09 12.97
N THR A 91 2.25 6.66 13.00
CA THR A 91 1.83 7.70 12.06
C THR A 91 1.19 8.83 12.84
N LEU A 92 1.83 9.99 12.87
CA LEU A 92 1.26 11.24 13.36
C LEU A 92 0.67 12.01 12.18
N GLY A 93 -0.62 12.31 12.22
CA GLY A 93 -1.36 12.93 11.13
C GLY A 93 -2.14 14.19 11.54
N ALA A 94 -2.31 15.08 10.58
CA ALA A 94 -3.25 16.20 10.64
C ALA A 94 -3.94 16.36 9.29
N LYS A 95 -5.28 16.35 9.28
CA LYS A 95 -6.10 16.70 8.12
C LYS A 95 -6.91 17.93 8.44
N LEU A 96 -6.73 18.99 7.66
CA LEU A 96 -7.35 20.29 7.88
C LEU A 96 -8.36 20.57 6.77
N ASP A 97 -9.60 20.84 7.17
CA ASP A 97 -10.65 21.35 6.30
C ASP A 97 -10.46 22.87 6.17
N LEU A 98 -9.86 23.31 5.07
CA LEU A 98 -9.49 24.71 4.88
C LEU A 98 -10.70 25.59 4.61
N GLU A 99 -11.83 25.03 4.22
CA GLU A 99 -13.08 25.79 4.11
C GLU A 99 -13.59 26.19 5.49
N LYS A 100 -13.63 25.28 6.45
CA LYS A 100 -14.05 25.58 7.83
C LYS A 100 -13.08 26.54 8.54
N ILE A 101 -11.77 26.40 8.27
CA ILE A 101 -10.72 27.15 8.99
C ILE A 101 -10.54 28.56 8.39
N PHE A 102 -10.51 28.66 7.05
CA PHE A 102 -10.11 29.88 6.33
C PHE A 102 -11.15 30.34 5.30
N GLY A 103 -12.25 29.62 5.09
CA GLY A 103 -13.20 29.88 4.00
C GLY A 103 -12.67 29.51 2.61
N TRP A 104 -11.61 28.70 2.53
CA TRP A 104 -11.07 28.22 1.26
C TRP A 104 -11.87 27.03 0.76
N HIS A 105 -12.83 27.32 -0.12
CA HIS A 105 -13.85 26.40 -0.55
C HIS A 105 -13.31 25.08 -1.14
N ASP A 106 -13.86 23.96 -0.68
CA ASP A 106 -13.52 22.58 -1.11
C ASP A 106 -12.01 22.26 -1.04
N ALA A 107 -11.27 22.93 -0.17
CA ALA A 107 -9.84 22.71 -0.01
C ALA A 107 -9.50 21.95 1.28
N THR A 108 -8.53 21.06 1.18
CA THR A 108 -8.01 20.21 2.28
C THR A 108 -6.50 20.28 2.31
N PHE A 109 -5.91 20.41 3.50
CA PHE A 109 -4.49 20.19 3.75
C PHE A 109 -4.29 18.88 4.52
N LYS A 110 -3.25 18.11 4.17
CA LYS A 110 -2.85 16.90 4.89
C LYS A 110 -1.38 16.96 5.25
N LEU A 111 -1.07 16.60 6.49
CA LEU A 111 0.28 16.33 6.97
C LEU A 111 0.30 14.92 7.57
N ALA A 112 1.33 14.13 7.28
CA ALA A 112 1.63 12.90 7.99
C ALA A 112 3.14 12.72 8.14
N ILE A 113 3.54 12.34 9.34
CA ILE A 113 4.90 11.97 9.70
C ILE A 113 4.85 10.54 10.20
N THR A 114 5.70 9.68 9.66
CA THR A 114 5.82 8.28 10.09
C THR A 114 7.15 8.04 10.76
N GLU A 115 7.13 7.07 11.65
CA GLU A 115 8.31 6.45 12.23
C GLU A 115 8.20 4.95 12.06
N ARG A 116 9.23 4.29 11.53
CA ARG A 116 9.32 2.83 11.41
C ARG A 116 10.42 2.31 12.31
N GLU A 117 10.14 1.16 12.96
CA GLU A 117 11.05 0.51 13.90
C GLU A 117 11.10 -1.01 13.72
N GLY A 118 12.08 -1.64 14.36
CA GLY A 118 12.15 -3.08 14.51
C GLY A 118 12.91 -3.81 13.40
N ARG A 119 12.64 -5.11 13.27
CA ARG A 119 13.35 -6.05 12.40
C ARG A 119 12.34 -6.91 11.65
N ASN A 120 12.77 -7.40 10.48
CA ASN A 120 11.96 -8.20 9.58
C ASN A 120 12.43 -9.66 9.58
N ILE A 121 11.49 -10.61 9.71
CA ILE A 121 11.82 -12.03 9.69
C ILE A 121 12.24 -12.50 8.29
N THR A 122 11.74 -11.86 7.23
CA THR A 122 12.10 -12.22 5.85
C THR A 122 13.59 -12.00 5.62
N ASN A 123 14.13 -10.84 5.99
CA ASN A 123 15.55 -10.54 5.88
C ASN A 123 16.41 -11.41 6.80
N ASP A 124 15.90 -11.66 8.03
CA ASP A 124 16.73 -12.33 9.03
C ASP A 124 16.83 -13.85 8.83
N ARG A 125 15.81 -14.48 8.17
CA ARG A 125 15.70 -15.95 8.13
C ARG A 125 15.16 -16.52 6.82
N ILE A 126 14.30 -15.80 6.10
CA ILE A 126 13.53 -16.42 5.02
C ILE A 126 14.23 -16.27 3.68
N SER A 127 14.73 -15.06 3.34
CA SER A 127 15.36 -14.78 2.06
C SER A 127 16.89 -14.97 2.08
N ASP A 128 17.45 -15.38 0.97
CA ASP A 128 18.90 -15.32 0.73
C ASP A 128 19.29 -13.88 0.39
N LEU A 129 20.08 -13.25 1.26
CA LEU A 129 20.46 -11.84 1.11
C LEU A 129 21.44 -11.56 -0.04
N ARG A 130 21.98 -12.61 -0.70
CA ARG A 130 22.78 -12.46 -1.93
C ARG A 130 21.91 -12.08 -3.14
N ALA A 131 20.60 -12.28 -3.05
CA ALA A 131 19.63 -11.90 -4.06
C ALA A 131 18.71 -10.78 -3.54
N PRO A 132 18.21 -9.88 -4.41
CA PRO A 132 17.15 -8.95 -4.03
C PRO A 132 15.93 -9.69 -3.45
N MET A 133 15.45 -9.22 -2.31
CA MET A 133 14.21 -9.70 -1.70
C MET A 133 13.02 -9.34 -2.59
N TYR A 134 12.09 -10.27 -2.81
CA TYR A 134 10.86 -9.98 -3.54
C TYR A 134 9.75 -9.58 -2.60
N SER A 135 9.19 -10.49 -1.83
CA SER A 135 8.16 -10.15 -0.87
C SER A 135 8.71 -9.97 0.56
N SER A 136 7.90 -9.44 1.43
CA SER A 136 8.15 -9.37 2.86
C SER A 136 6.94 -9.88 3.61
N THR A 137 7.16 -10.75 4.59
CA THR A 137 6.09 -11.25 5.46
C THR A 137 5.65 -10.22 6.52
N GLN A 138 6.26 -9.03 6.53
CA GLN A 138 5.92 -7.88 7.37
C GLN A 138 6.01 -6.61 6.51
N GLU A 139 4.85 -6.06 6.12
CA GLU A 139 4.77 -4.94 5.16
C GLU A 139 5.24 -3.60 5.75
N VAL A 140 5.07 -3.40 7.05
CA VAL A 140 5.50 -2.15 7.70
C VAL A 140 7.01 -2.01 7.82
N TRP A 141 7.78 -3.05 7.45
CA TRP A 141 9.23 -2.98 7.42
C TRP A 141 9.75 -2.47 6.07
N GLY A 142 10.88 -1.77 6.09
CA GLY A 142 11.56 -1.28 4.88
C GLY A 142 11.44 0.23 4.69
N ARG A 143 12.15 0.72 3.68
CA ARG A 143 12.30 2.17 3.38
C ARG A 143 13.00 2.95 4.51
N GLY A 144 13.92 2.29 5.25
CA GLY A 144 14.61 2.81 6.44
C GLY A 144 13.73 2.72 7.71
N GLN A 145 14.36 2.30 8.80
CA GLN A 145 13.72 2.28 10.12
C GLN A 145 13.99 3.65 10.77
N THR A 146 13.24 4.67 10.33
CA THR A 146 13.50 6.08 10.64
C THR A 146 12.24 6.93 10.52
N TRP A 147 12.35 8.19 10.94
CA TRP A 147 11.31 9.20 10.79
C TRP A 147 11.27 9.78 9.38
N ARG A 148 10.06 9.93 8.81
CA ARG A 148 9.85 10.48 7.47
C ARG A 148 8.65 11.41 7.40
N LEU A 149 8.78 12.51 6.65
CA LEU A 149 7.65 13.29 6.17
C LEU A 149 6.98 12.51 5.04
N THR A 150 5.87 11.86 5.34
CA THR A 150 5.19 10.94 4.43
C THR A 150 4.14 11.63 3.57
N GLN A 151 3.46 12.60 4.13
CA GLN A 151 2.49 13.44 3.40
C GLN A 151 2.61 14.90 3.85
N MET A 152 2.58 15.82 2.91
CA MET A 152 2.39 17.26 3.11
C MET A 152 1.83 17.84 1.82
N TRP A 153 0.51 17.88 1.69
CA TRP A 153 -0.13 18.29 0.45
C TRP A 153 -1.41 19.10 0.67
N ILE A 154 -1.78 19.88 -0.35
CA ILE A 154 -3.06 20.54 -0.48
C ILE A 154 -3.81 19.90 -1.64
N SER A 155 -5.10 19.66 -1.45
CA SER A 155 -6.03 19.23 -2.48
C SER A 155 -7.23 20.16 -2.52
N GLN A 156 -7.69 20.49 -3.72
CA GLN A 156 -8.89 21.31 -3.91
C GLN A 156 -9.75 20.72 -5.02
N SER A 157 -11.06 20.75 -4.80
CA SER A 157 -12.05 20.34 -5.79
C SER A 157 -12.72 21.53 -6.45
N TYR A 158 -13.07 21.36 -7.74
CA TYR A 158 -13.70 22.34 -8.61
C TYR A 158 -14.82 21.69 -9.41
N LEU A 159 -15.61 22.49 -10.13
CA LEU A 159 -16.65 22.03 -11.07
C LEU A 159 -17.64 21.04 -10.40
N ASP A 160 -18.20 21.42 -9.26
CA ASP A 160 -19.11 20.58 -8.47
C ASP A 160 -18.48 19.20 -8.16
N GLN A 161 -17.25 19.19 -7.63
CA GLN A 161 -16.44 18.02 -7.25
C GLN A 161 -15.94 17.15 -8.42
N LYS A 162 -16.19 17.51 -9.68
CA LYS A 162 -15.77 16.73 -10.83
C LYS A 162 -14.27 16.79 -11.11
N LEU A 163 -13.64 17.93 -10.78
CA LEU A 163 -12.20 18.12 -10.94
C LEU A 163 -11.55 18.23 -9.56
N ASN A 164 -10.57 17.40 -9.28
CA ASN A 164 -9.76 17.50 -8.07
C ASN A 164 -8.29 17.64 -8.44
N VAL A 165 -7.64 18.64 -7.88
CA VAL A 165 -6.20 18.92 -8.03
C VAL A 165 -5.54 18.72 -6.68
N LYS A 166 -4.40 18.02 -6.66
CA LYS A 166 -3.58 17.78 -5.47
C LYS A 166 -2.12 18.13 -5.77
N PHE A 167 -1.47 18.84 -4.86
CA PHE A 167 -0.08 19.26 -4.98
C PHE A 167 0.62 19.21 -3.63
N GLY A 168 1.89 18.77 -3.62
CA GLY A 168 2.72 18.73 -2.42
C GLY A 168 3.67 17.55 -2.38
N ARG A 169 3.88 16.99 -1.18
CA ARG A 169 4.71 15.82 -0.91
C ARG A 169 3.81 14.61 -0.63
N PHE A 170 3.85 13.60 -1.51
CA PHE A 170 3.14 12.32 -1.37
C PHE A 170 3.72 11.28 -2.32
N GLY A 171 3.46 10.00 -2.06
CA GLY A 171 3.89 8.89 -2.90
C GLY A 171 2.88 8.56 -4.00
N GLU A 172 3.33 7.97 -5.11
CA GLU A 172 2.47 7.56 -6.24
C GLU A 172 1.41 6.56 -5.81
N GLY A 173 1.77 5.59 -4.94
CA GLY A 173 0.86 4.54 -4.49
C GLY A 173 -0.33 5.03 -3.67
N GLU A 174 -0.35 6.33 -3.25
CA GLU A 174 -1.50 6.94 -2.61
C GLU A 174 -2.69 7.10 -3.58
N ASP A 175 -2.41 7.44 -4.83
CA ASP A 175 -3.44 7.71 -5.84
C ASP A 175 -3.50 6.65 -6.95
N PHE A 176 -2.34 6.12 -7.41
CA PHE A 176 -2.21 5.24 -8.57
C PHE A 176 -1.91 3.81 -8.16
N ASN A 177 -2.48 2.83 -8.87
CA ASN A 177 -2.39 1.41 -8.51
C ASN A 177 -2.74 1.17 -7.04
N SER A 178 -3.59 2.01 -6.46
CA SER A 178 -3.94 1.97 -5.04
C SER A 178 -4.73 0.69 -4.73
N PHE A 179 -4.38 0.04 -3.62
CA PHE A 179 -5.00 -1.19 -3.16
C PHE A 179 -5.00 -1.21 -1.61
N PRO A 180 -6.01 -1.81 -0.96
CA PRO A 180 -6.03 -1.95 0.50
C PRO A 180 -4.82 -2.70 1.06
N CYS A 181 -4.51 -2.46 2.34
CA CYS A 181 -3.40 -3.10 3.04
C CYS A 181 -3.88 -3.78 4.33
N ASP A 182 -4.77 -4.76 4.19
CA ASP A 182 -5.28 -5.55 5.31
C ASP A 182 -4.37 -6.74 5.63
N PHE A 183 -3.78 -7.35 4.62
CA PHE A 183 -2.81 -8.42 4.75
C PHE A 183 -1.50 -7.93 5.38
N GLN A 184 -0.75 -8.83 6.01
CA GLN A 184 0.57 -8.56 6.56
C GLN A 184 1.68 -8.78 5.51
N ASN A 185 1.47 -9.68 4.55
CA ASN A 185 2.43 -9.94 3.48
C ASN A 185 2.42 -8.78 2.45
N LEU A 186 3.59 -8.23 2.17
CA LEU A 186 3.76 -7.11 1.24
C LEU A 186 3.26 -7.41 -0.18
N ALA A 187 3.31 -8.67 -0.63
CA ALA A 187 2.77 -9.06 -1.94
C ALA A 187 1.23 -8.97 -2.02
N LEU A 188 0.55 -8.74 -0.87
CA LEU A 188 -0.91 -8.62 -0.79
C LEU A 188 -1.36 -7.26 -0.23
N CYS A 189 -0.44 -6.29 -0.11
CA CYS A 189 -0.66 -5.01 0.54
C CYS A 189 -0.27 -3.84 -0.36
N GLY A 190 -1.15 -2.85 -0.47
CA GLY A 190 -0.88 -1.55 -1.09
C GLY A 190 -0.62 -1.57 -2.59
N SER A 191 -0.03 -0.49 -3.11
CA SER A 191 0.31 -0.37 -4.52
C SER A 191 1.42 -1.34 -4.91
N GLN A 192 1.10 -2.37 -5.67
CA GLN A 192 2.05 -3.39 -6.10
C GLN A 192 3.04 -2.85 -7.15
N MET A 193 2.66 -1.84 -7.93
CA MET A 193 3.57 -1.17 -8.86
C MET A 193 4.82 -0.68 -8.12
N GLY A 194 4.66 -0.05 -6.96
CA GLY A 194 5.76 0.47 -6.15
C GLY A 194 6.68 -0.60 -5.55
N ASN A 195 6.20 -1.84 -5.42
CA ASN A 195 7.02 -2.92 -4.91
C ASN A 195 7.96 -3.50 -5.99
N TRP A 196 7.53 -3.46 -7.26
CA TRP A 196 8.20 -4.20 -8.34
C TRP A 196 8.77 -3.34 -9.47
N ALA A 197 8.47 -2.03 -9.52
CA ALA A 197 8.97 -1.15 -10.59
C ALA A 197 10.51 -1.01 -10.61
N GLY A 198 11.18 -1.57 -9.63
CA GLY A 198 12.61 -1.50 -9.44
C GLY A 198 13.02 -0.37 -8.50
N SER A 199 14.26 -0.44 -8.04
CA SER A 199 14.76 0.43 -7.00
C SER A 199 14.62 1.91 -7.38
N GLY A 200 13.90 2.64 -6.52
CA GLY A 200 13.88 4.09 -6.54
C GLY A 200 13.01 4.77 -7.59
N ILE A 201 12.28 4.03 -8.43
CA ILE A 201 11.43 4.65 -9.46
C ILE A 201 10.06 5.03 -8.90
N TRP A 202 9.34 4.11 -8.28
CA TRP A 202 8.01 4.33 -7.75
C TRP A 202 8.02 4.29 -6.22
N PHE A 203 7.51 5.33 -5.57
CA PHE A 203 7.54 5.42 -4.11
C PHE A 203 6.18 5.13 -3.50
N ASN A 204 6.15 4.07 -2.69
CA ASN A 204 5.06 3.79 -1.78
C ASN A 204 5.34 4.41 -0.40
N TRP A 205 4.30 4.45 0.42
CA TRP A 205 4.39 4.74 1.83
C TRP A 205 5.57 3.99 2.51
N PRO A 206 6.40 4.64 3.33
CA PRO A 206 6.28 6.00 3.87
C PRO A 206 7.10 7.06 3.10
N ILE A 207 7.59 6.79 1.91
CA ILE A 207 8.35 7.76 1.12
C ILE A 207 7.38 8.72 0.44
N SER A 208 7.78 9.98 0.39
CA SER A 208 7.09 11.02 -0.39
C SER A 208 8.07 11.85 -1.21
N GLN A 209 7.62 12.34 -2.33
CA GLN A 209 8.33 13.27 -3.20
C GLN A 209 7.43 14.44 -3.61
N TRP A 210 7.99 15.49 -4.21
CA TRP A 210 7.18 16.55 -4.78
C TRP A 210 6.36 16.02 -5.95
N ALA A 211 5.07 16.35 -5.95
CA ALA A 211 4.14 15.82 -6.92
C ALA A 211 2.95 16.74 -7.16
N GLY A 212 2.36 16.59 -8.35
CA GLY A 212 1.07 17.13 -8.70
C GLY A 212 0.19 16.05 -9.33
N ARG A 213 -1.09 16.01 -8.96
CA ARG A 213 -2.08 15.09 -9.52
C ARG A 213 -3.36 15.83 -9.86
N VAL A 214 -3.93 15.52 -11.04
CA VAL A 214 -5.25 15.96 -11.48
C VAL A 214 -6.12 14.73 -11.66
N LYS A 215 -7.32 14.75 -11.08
CA LYS A 215 -8.37 13.73 -11.25
C LYS A 215 -9.64 14.39 -11.76
N TYR A 216 -10.23 13.82 -12.81
CA TYR A 216 -11.43 14.35 -13.44
C TYR A 216 -12.50 13.26 -13.62
N GLU A 217 -13.74 13.56 -13.28
CA GLU A 217 -14.89 12.70 -13.52
C GLU A 217 -15.37 12.85 -14.98
N LEU A 218 -15.09 11.83 -15.80
CA LEU A 218 -15.50 11.78 -17.22
C LEU A 218 -17.00 11.51 -17.37
N ALA A 219 -17.52 10.63 -16.51
CA ALA A 219 -18.91 10.23 -16.43
C ALA A 219 -19.19 9.79 -14.99
N PRO A 220 -20.47 9.64 -14.58
CA PRO A 220 -20.78 9.14 -13.24
C PRO A 220 -20.01 7.87 -12.90
N GLN A 221 -19.22 7.89 -11.82
CA GLN A 221 -18.39 6.78 -11.34
C GLN A 221 -17.18 6.42 -12.24
N VAL A 222 -16.89 7.19 -13.30
CA VAL A 222 -15.73 6.98 -14.17
C VAL A 222 -14.80 8.19 -14.10
N PHE A 223 -13.57 7.95 -13.70
CA PHE A 223 -12.58 9.01 -13.49
C PHE A 223 -11.32 8.71 -14.31
N VAL A 224 -10.69 9.76 -14.81
CA VAL A 224 -9.32 9.73 -15.28
C VAL A 224 -8.45 10.54 -14.33
N GLN A 225 -7.26 10.04 -14.05
CA GLN A 225 -6.27 10.80 -13.31
C GLN A 225 -4.89 10.73 -13.96
N VAL A 226 -4.17 11.84 -13.85
CA VAL A 226 -2.78 11.98 -14.30
C VAL A 226 -1.95 12.60 -13.19
N GLY A 227 -0.68 12.23 -13.13
CA GLY A 227 0.25 12.75 -12.16
C GLY A 227 1.60 13.11 -12.76
N ALA A 228 2.34 13.94 -12.04
CA ALA A 228 3.76 14.19 -12.27
C ALA A 228 4.45 14.17 -10.90
N TYR A 229 5.42 13.30 -10.75
CA TYR A 229 6.15 13.05 -9.51
C TYR A 229 7.64 13.23 -9.75
N GLU A 230 8.31 13.91 -8.82
CA GLU A 230 9.78 13.97 -8.79
C GLU A 230 10.34 12.57 -8.65
N HIS A 231 11.25 12.15 -9.53
CA HIS A 231 12.09 10.99 -9.30
C HIS A 231 13.38 11.42 -8.63
N ASN A 232 13.58 11.05 -7.37
CA ASN A 232 14.73 11.43 -6.56
C ASN A 232 15.16 10.27 -5.64
N PRO A 233 16.10 9.41 -6.08
CA PRO A 233 16.55 8.25 -5.31
C PRO A 233 17.12 8.59 -3.94
N SER A 234 17.68 9.82 -3.76
CA SER A 234 18.21 10.24 -2.47
C SER A 234 17.15 10.30 -1.36
N LEU A 235 15.86 10.36 -1.70
CA LEU A 235 14.77 10.31 -0.73
C LEU A 235 14.63 8.94 -0.04
N LEU A 236 15.27 7.90 -0.57
CA LEU A 236 15.33 6.59 0.06
C LEU A 236 16.33 6.52 1.23
N GLU A 237 17.28 7.43 1.28
CA GLU A 237 18.29 7.47 2.34
C GLU A 237 17.64 7.80 3.69
N ASP A 238 18.14 7.17 4.77
CA ASP A 238 17.56 7.28 6.11
C ASP A 238 17.61 8.71 6.68
N ASN A 239 18.68 9.46 6.36
CA ASN A 239 18.88 10.84 6.79
C ASN A 239 18.08 11.87 5.97
N ASN A 240 17.46 11.48 4.86
CA ASN A 240 16.70 12.34 3.97
C ASN A 240 15.17 12.29 4.19
N GLY A 241 14.72 11.73 5.31
CA GLY A 241 13.27 11.60 5.62
C GLY A 241 12.49 12.92 5.61
N PHE A 242 13.14 14.05 5.87
CA PHE A 242 12.53 15.40 5.86
C PHE A 242 13.12 16.33 4.77
N LYS A 243 13.83 15.79 3.80
CA LYS A 243 14.43 16.58 2.71
C LYS A 243 13.35 17.20 1.83
N LEU A 244 13.35 18.53 1.69
CA LEU A 244 12.39 19.30 0.90
C LEU A 244 12.99 19.89 -0.39
N ASN A 245 14.32 20.00 -0.48
CA ASN A 245 14.96 20.50 -1.70
C ASN A 245 14.98 19.43 -2.80
N LEU A 246 15.11 19.87 -4.05
CA LEU A 246 15.09 19.00 -5.24
C LEU A 246 16.47 18.44 -5.63
N SER A 247 17.50 18.64 -4.81
CA SER A 247 18.84 18.13 -5.15
C SER A 247 18.83 16.58 -5.16
N GLY A 248 19.48 15.98 -6.17
CA GLY A 248 19.44 14.53 -6.41
C GLY A 248 18.22 14.06 -7.19
N GLY A 249 17.41 15.00 -7.72
CA GLY A 249 16.35 14.67 -8.67
C GLY A 249 16.96 14.28 -10.02
N GLU A 250 16.47 13.16 -10.59
CA GLU A 250 16.99 12.55 -11.83
C GLU A 250 15.95 12.57 -12.96
N GLY A 251 14.70 12.93 -12.67
CA GLY A 251 13.64 12.95 -13.67
C GLY A 251 12.25 13.06 -13.07
N LEU A 252 11.26 12.64 -13.85
CA LEU A 252 9.86 12.63 -13.48
C LEU A 252 9.25 11.25 -13.72
N ILE A 253 8.25 10.90 -12.90
CA ILE A 253 7.35 9.79 -13.13
C ILE A 253 5.99 10.36 -13.49
N LEU A 254 5.43 9.89 -14.59
CA LEU A 254 4.20 10.39 -15.21
C LEU A 254 3.16 9.26 -15.30
N PRO A 255 2.39 8.98 -14.23
CA PRO A 255 1.33 8.00 -14.27
C PRO A 255 0.04 8.57 -14.87
N ILE A 256 -0.71 7.68 -15.53
CA ILE A 256 -2.09 7.86 -15.97
C ILE A 256 -2.93 6.66 -15.54
N GLU A 257 -4.15 6.89 -15.05
CA GLU A 257 -5.05 5.82 -14.62
C GLU A 257 -6.50 6.17 -14.95
N LEU A 258 -7.23 5.20 -15.45
CA LEU A 258 -8.69 5.18 -15.53
C LEU A 258 -9.22 4.40 -14.31
N LEU A 259 -10.09 5.01 -13.53
CA LEU A 259 -10.76 4.47 -12.36
C LEU A 259 -12.27 4.39 -12.62
N TRP A 260 -12.84 3.20 -12.44
CA TRP A 260 -14.28 2.98 -12.49
C TRP A 260 -14.76 2.38 -11.17
N THR A 261 -15.73 3.04 -10.54
CA THR A 261 -16.29 2.64 -9.23
C THR A 261 -17.77 2.28 -9.34
N PRO A 262 -18.12 1.18 -10.07
CA PRO A 262 -19.51 0.82 -10.31
C PRO A 262 -20.19 0.29 -9.05
N THR A 263 -21.53 0.35 -9.10
CA THR A 263 -22.39 -0.44 -8.22
C THR A 263 -23.05 -1.53 -9.06
N VAL A 264 -22.59 -2.78 -8.91
CA VAL A 264 -23.10 -3.95 -9.64
C VAL A 264 -24.04 -4.72 -8.72
N ASN A 265 -25.31 -4.87 -9.10
CA ASN A 265 -26.34 -5.49 -8.27
C ASN A 265 -26.44 -4.86 -6.86
N SER A 266 -26.33 -3.55 -6.77
CA SER A 266 -26.28 -2.76 -5.52
C SER A 266 -25.05 -3.00 -4.65
N LEU A 267 -24.02 -3.70 -5.15
CA LEU A 267 -22.76 -3.98 -4.45
C LEU A 267 -21.61 -3.17 -5.05
N PRO A 268 -20.72 -2.59 -4.20
CA PRO A 268 -19.65 -1.73 -4.68
C PRO A 268 -18.56 -2.52 -5.41
N GLY A 269 -18.02 -1.91 -6.46
CA GLY A 269 -16.82 -2.38 -7.15
C GLY A 269 -15.83 -1.24 -7.38
N GLU A 270 -14.58 -1.58 -7.61
CA GLU A 270 -13.53 -0.67 -8.02
C GLU A 270 -12.61 -1.34 -9.04
N TYR A 271 -12.42 -0.70 -10.18
CA TYR A 271 -11.60 -1.18 -11.28
C TYR A 271 -10.65 -0.08 -11.71
N ARG A 272 -9.36 -0.41 -11.85
CA ARG A 272 -8.30 0.52 -12.23
C ARG A 272 -7.49 -0.06 -13.38
N VAL A 273 -7.23 0.73 -14.40
CA VAL A 273 -6.29 0.43 -15.48
C VAL A 273 -5.39 1.63 -15.65
N GLY A 274 -4.08 1.40 -15.61
CA GLY A 274 -3.15 2.50 -15.71
C GLY A 274 -1.78 2.10 -16.26
N ALA A 275 -0.98 3.13 -16.49
CA ALA A 275 0.39 3.04 -16.95
C ALA A 275 1.22 4.17 -16.34
N TYR A 276 2.52 3.98 -16.27
CA TYR A 276 3.46 5.07 -15.98
C TYR A 276 4.58 5.10 -17.02
N TYR A 277 5.16 6.27 -17.18
CA TYR A 277 6.40 6.51 -17.89
C TYR A 277 7.33 7.32 -16.99
N SER A 278 8.61 6.90 -16.91
CA SER A 278 9.66 7.62 -16.21
C SER A 278 10.64 8.21 -17.20
N THR A 279 11.04 9.45 -16.98
CA THR A 279 12.08 10.15 -17.77
C THR A 279 13.47 9.99 -17.17
N ALA A 280 13.58 9.28 -16.04
CA ALA A 280 14.87 9.02 -15.42
C ALA A 280 15.61 7.88 -16.13
N ASP A 281 16.92 7.99 -16.20
CA ASP A 281 17.77 6.93 -16.71
C ASP A 281 17.64 5.68 -15.85
N ALA A 282 17.73 4.50 -16.48
CA ALA A 282 17.69 3.21 -15.80
C ALA A 282 18.67 2.23 -16.45
N ALA A 283 19.40 1.47 -15.65
CA ALA A 283 20.28 0.43 -16.16
C ALA A 283 19.49 -0.71 -16.81
N ASP A 284 19.93 -1.18 -17.98
CA ASP A 284 19.43 -2.43 -18.56
C ASP A 284 19.73 -3.59 -17.60
N VAL A 285 18.89 -4.61 -17.58
CA VAL A 285 19.05 -5.76 -16.67
C VAL A 285 19.96 -6.86 -17.24
N GLU A 286 20.40 -6.75 -18.49
CA GLU A 286 21.20 -7.77 -19.16
C GLU A 286 22.24 -7.20 -20.14
N SER A 287 21.82 -6.22 -20.98
CA SER A 287 22.68 -5.69 -22.04
C SER A 287 23.85 -4.91 -21.48
N ARG A 288 25.04 -5.19 -21.98
CA ARG A 288 26.32 -4.57 -21.59
C ARG A 288 26.81 -3.62 -22.65
N GLU A 289 27.56 -2.59 -22.25
CA GLU A 289 28.19 -1.63 -23.18
C GLU A 289 29.18 -2.35 -24.12
N VAL A 290 29.90 -3.37 -23.61
CA VAL A 290 30.72 -4.26 -24.42
C VAL A 290 30.02 -5.62 -24.50
N PRO A 291 29.42 -5.97 -25.66
CA PRO A 291 28.71 -7.24 -25.80
C PRO A 291 29.62 -8.46 -25.53
N GLY A 292 29.14 -9.36 -24.63
CA GLY A 292 29.88 -10.57 -24.20
C GLY A 292 30.86 -10.37 -23.06
N ASP A 293 31.11 -9.12 -22.64
CA ASP A 293 31.93 -8.82 -21.47
C ASP A 293 31.07 -8.53 -20.25
N VAL A 294 30.89 -9.52 -19.38
CA VAL A 294 30.09 -9.40 -18.14
C VAL A 294 30.74 -8.45 -17.13
N SER A 295 31.95 -8.01 -17.29
CA SER A 295 32.65 -7.05 -16.43
C SER A 295 32.39 -5.60 -16.86
N SER A 296 31.88 -5.36 -18.08
CA SER A 296 31.51 -4.02 -18.54
C SER A 296 30.22 -3.55 -17.91
N ASP A 297 30.00 -2.24 -17.91
CA ASP A 297 28.79 -1.63 -17.36
C ASP A 297 27.53 -2.06 -18.13
N LEU A 298 26.38 -2.05 -17.45
CA LEU A 298 25.09 -2.25 -18.08
C LEU A 298 24.72 -1.01 -18.91
N VAL A 299 24.14 -1.22 -20.09
CA VAL A 299 23.66 -0.14 -20.95
C VAL A 299 22.66 0.73 -20.17
N SER A 300 22.83 2.05 -20.23
CA SER A 300 21.84 2.99 -19.71
C SER A 300 20.69 3.16 -20.70
N ARG A 301 19.46 3.18 -20.19
CA ARG A 301 18.23 3.47 -20.91
C ARG A 301 17.66 4.78 -20.38
N ASP A 302 17.15 5.63 -21.25
CA ASP A 302 16.64 6.97 -20.97
C ASP A 302 15.17 6.97 -20.49
N SER A 303 14.61 5.80 -20.23
CA SER A 303 13.23 5.69 -19.75
C SER A 303 12.94 4.33 -19.12
N LYS A 304 11.85 4.31 -18.33
CA LYS A 304 11.25 3.11 -17.79
C LYS A 304 9.74 3.26 -17.78
N TYR A 305 9.01 2.15 -17.95
CA TYR A 305 7.55 2.17 -17.98
C TYR A 305 6.96 0.92 -17.37
N GLY A 306 5.64 0.96 -17.11
CA GLY A 306 4.89 -0.21 -16.65
C GLY A 306 3.40 0.03 -16.71
N TYR A 307 2.65 -1.05 -16.53
CA TYR A 307 1.20 -1.09 -16.64
C TYR A 307 0.59 -1.85 -15.49
N TRP A 308 -0.66 -1.52 -15.14
CA TRP A 308 -1.40 -2.27 -14.12
C TRP A 308 -2.88 -2.39 -14.41
N LEU A 309 -3.47 -3.40 -13.80
CA LEU A 309 -4.90 -3.60 -13.68
C LEU A 309 -5.20 -3.99 -12.23
N VAL A 310 -6.14 -3.29 -11.60
CA VAL A 310 -6.70 -3.63 -10.28
C VAL A 310 -8.19 -3.84 -10.42
N ALA A 311 -8.72 -4.89 -9.81
CA ALA A 311 -10.14 -5.16 -9.77
C ALA A 311 -10.52 -5.58 -8.35
N GLN A 312 -11.58 -4.96 -7.81
CA GLN A 312 -12.19 -5.30 -6.54
C GLN A 312 -13.70 -5.28 -6.71
N GLN A 313 -14.41 -6.32 -6.25
CA GLN A 313 -15.85 -6.39 -6.36
C GLN A 313 -16.44 -7.14 -5.18
N GLN A 314 -17.36 -6.51 -4.46
CA GLN A 314 -18.24 -7.23 -3.54
C GLN A 314 -19.23 -8.06 -4.37
N VAL A 315 -19.32 -9.35 -4.08
CA VAL A 315 -20.14 -10.31 -4.87
C VAL A 315 -21.31 -10.89 -4.12
N THR A 316 -21.31 -10.80 -2.79
CA THR A 316 -22.45 -11.23 -1.96
C THR A 316 -22.75 -10.23 -0.85
N THR A 317 -23.94 -10.33 -0.29
CA THR A 317 -24.30 -9.78 1.02
C THR A 317 -24.28 -10.93 2.06
N HIS A 318 -24.32 -10.62 3.35
CA HIS A 318 -24.59 -11.57 4.42
C HIS A 318 -25.96 -11.25 5.00
N ASP A 319 -26.92 -12.20 4.86
CA ASP A 319 -28.32 -12.05 5.29
C ASP A 319 -29.01 -10.76 4.78
N GLY A 320 -28.64 -10.30 3.57
CA GLY A 320 -29.18 -9.09 2.95
C GLY A 320 -28.52 -7.79 3.40
N ASP A 321 -27.57 -7.83 4.33
CA ASP A 321 -26.77 -6.66 4.76
C ASP A 321 -25.65 -6.35 3.74
N PRO A 322 -25.69 -5.24 2.99
CA PRO A 322 -24.67 -4.90 2.01
C PRO A 322 -23.34 -4.44 2.63
N ALA A 323 -23.30 -4.16 3.92
CA ALA A 323 -22.05 -3.84 4.64
C ALA A 323 -21.24 -5.09 5.01
N ARG A 324 -21.83 -6.28 4.82
CA ARG A 324 -21.24 -7.59 5.11
C ARG A 324 -21.29 -8.46 3.86
N GLY A 325 -20.35 -9.40 3.74
CA GLY A 325 -20.34 -10.34 2.63
C GLY A 325 -18.97 -10.54 2.01
N LEU A 326 -18.95 -11.24 0.90
CA LEU A 326 -17.76 -11.64 0.16
C LEU A 326 -17.37 -10.56 -0.85
N SER A 327 -16.11 -10.16 -0.85
CA SER A 327 -15.45 -9.38 -1.89
C SER A 327 -14.31 -10.18 -2.51
N LEU A 328 -14.14 -10.06 -3.83
CA LEU A 328 -13.03 -10.63 -4.59
C LEU A 328 -12.11 -9.51 -5.04
N PHE A 329 -10.81 -9.82 -5.15
CA PHE A 329 -9.83 -8.88 -5.68
C PHE A 329 -8.82 -9.54 -6.61
N ALA A 330 -8.25 -8.75 -7.51
CA ALA A 330 -7.10 -9.08 -8.33
C ALA A 330 -6.28 -7.83 -8.63
N ASN A 331 -4.96 -7.97 -8.70
CA ASN A 331 -4.05 -6.92 -9.15
C ASN A 331 -2.97 -7.57 -10.04
N VAL A 332 -2.72 -6.97 -11.19
CA VAL A 332 -1.70 -7.41 -12.15
C VAL A 332 -0.84 -6.21 -12.47
N THR A 333 0.48 -6.36 -12.37
CA THR A 333 1.43 -5.38 -12.87
C THR A 333 2.37 -5.99 -13.90
N VAL A 334 2.71 -5.24 -14.92
CA VAL A 334 3.68 -5.61 -15.96
C VAL A 334 4.71 -4.49 -16.03
N GLN A 335 5.97 -4.86 -15.97
CA GLN A 335 7.08 -3.92 -15.95
C GLN A 335 7.84 -3.93 -17.27
N ASP A 336 8.55 -2.85 -17.55
CA ASP A 336 9.50 -2.75 -18.65
C ASP A 336 10.49 -3.91 -18.62
N ARG A 337 10.62 -4.57 -19.76
CA ARG A 337 11.45 -5.75 -19.92
C ARG A 337 12.95 -5.44 -19.91
N GLU A 338 13.35 -4.23 -20.33
CA GLU A 338 14.77 -3.89 -20.45
C GLU A 338 15.39 -3.48 -19.11
N THR A 339 14.61 -2.82 -18.24
CA THR A 339 15.15 -2.17 -17.05
C THR A 339 14.61 -2.73 -15.71
N SER A 340 13.67 -3.67 -15.74
CA SER A 340 13.05 -4.18 -14.52
C SER A 340 13.49 -5.60 -14.16
N GLN A 341 13.87 -5.82 -12.90
CA GLN A 341 14.23 -7.15 -12.38
C GLN A 341 13.02 -8.08 -12.31
N VAL A 342 11.85 -7.55 -11.94
CA VAL A 342 10.56 -8.25 -11.99
C VAL A 342 9.86 -7.93 -13.29
N GLY A 343 9.49 -8.94 -14.07
CA GLY A 343 8.79 -8.75 -15.35
C GLY A 343 7.30 -8.55 -15.17
N HIS A 344 6.69 -9.34 -14.30
CA HIS A 344 5.26 -9.21 -13.98
C HIS A 344 4.94 -9.75 -12.59
N PHE A 345 3.84 -9.26 -12.06
CA PHE A 345 3.30 -9.65 -10.77
C PHE A 345 1.79 -9.86 -10.90
N ILE A 346 1.27 -10.84 -10.17
CA ILE A 346 -0.15 -11.14 -10.10
C ILE A 346 -0.50 -11.46 -8.66
N GLN A 347 -1.56 -10.82 -8.14
CA GLN A 347 -2.21 -11.25 -6.90
C GLN A 347 -3.71 -11.42 -7.13
N ALA A 348 -4.32 -12.30 -6.36
CA ALA A 348 -5.76 -12.48 -6.30
C ALA A 348 -6.18 -13.03 -4.93
N GLY A 349 -7.42 -12.81 -4.56
CA GLY A 349 -7.93 -13.31 -3.31
C GLY A 349 -9.35 -12.88 -3.03
N LEU A 350 -9.71 -13.08 -1.79
CA LEU A 350 -11.03 -12.75 -1.26
C LEU A 350 -10.93 -12.16 0.16
N THR A 351 -11.92 -11.35 0.50
CA THR A 351 -12.18 -10.91 1.87
C THR A 351 -13.65 -11.15 2.18
N TYR A 352 -13.95 -11.59 3.39
CA TYR A 352 -15.33 -11.75 3.87
C TYR A 352 -15.51 -10.93 5.14
N LYS A 353 -16.36 -9.92 5.10
CA LYS A 353 -16.69 -9.10 6.27
C LYS A 353 -17.94 -9.63 6.95
N GLY A 354 -17.89 -9.76 8.29
CA GLY A 354 -19.03 -10.16 9.11
C GLY A 354 -19.50 -11.60 8.86
N LEU A 355 -18.58 -12.56 8.74
CA LEU A 355 -18.90 -13.97 8.53
C LEU A 355 -19.74 -14.55 9.68
N PHE A 356 -19.54 -14.08 10.90
CA PHE A 356 -20.28 -14.52 12.08
C PHE A 356 -21.18 -13.40 12.59
N ASP A 357 -22.46 -13.70 12.85
CA ASP A 357 -23.46 -12.72 13.34
C ASP A 357 -23.08 -12.12 14.70
N ALA A 358 -22.46 -12.89 15.57
CA ALA A 358 -21.95 -12.40 16.84
C ALA A 358 -20.76 -11.42 16.70
N ARG A 359 -20.14 -11.35 15.52
CA ARG A 359 -18.95 -10.54 15.23
C ARG A 359 -19.06 -9.88 13.83
N PRO A 360 -20.06 -8.99 13.63
CA PRO A 360 -20.38 -8.47 12.29
C PRO A 360 -19.32 -7.53 11.72
N GLN A 361 -18.38 -7.05 12.54
CA GLN A 361 -17.30 -6.17 12.09
C GLN A 361 -16.02 -6.94 11.73
N ASP A 362 -15.88 -8.19 12.19
CA ASP A 362 -14.69 -8.99 11.93
C ASP A 362 -14.58 -9.34 10.44
N ASP A 363 -13.35 -9.49 9.98
CA ASP A 363 -13.05 -9.81 8.59
C ASP A 363 -12.13 -11.04 8.48
N LEU A 364 -12.27 -11.78 7.38
CA LEU A 364 -11.41 -12.90 7.01
C LEU A 364 -10.85 -12.61 5.63
N GLY A 365 -9.56 -12.82 5.43
CA GLY A 365 -8.91 -12.67 4.12
C GLY A 365 -8.08 -13.87 3.74
N LEU A 366 -8.17 -14.26 2.47
CA LEU A 366 -7.31 -15.24 1.82
C LEU A 366 -6.75 -14.60 0.54
N GLY A 367 -5.44 -14.48 0.44
CA GLY A 367 -4.76 -13.95 -0.72
C GLY A 367 -3.64 -14.87 -1.21
N VAL A 368 -3.40 -14.84 -2.51
CA VAL A 368 -2.27 -15.49 -3.16
C VAL A 368 -1.61 -14.52 -4.13
N ALA A 369 -0.29 -14.61 -4.24
CA ALA A 369 0.48 -13.77 -5.16
C ALA A 369 1.59 -14.57 -5.86
N ARG A 370 2.02 -14.06 -7.01
CA ARG A 370 3.17 -14.54 -7.76
C ARG A 370 4.00 -13.36 -8.24
N VAL A 371 5.25 -13.34 -7.83
CA VAL A 371 6.29 -12.44 -8.35
C VAL A 371 7.10 -13.19 -9.39
N SER A 372 7.20 -12.65 -10.60
CA SER A 372 7.90 -13.34 -11.72
C SER A 372 9.13 -12.54 -12.12
N THR A 373 10.30 -13.13 -11.92
CA THR A 373 11.58 -12.55 -12.38
C THR A 373 11.56 -12.35 -13.89
N ASN A 374 12.07 -11.22 -14.34
CA ASN A 374 12.37 -10.97 -15.74
C ASN A 374 13.39 -11.97 -16.26
N SER A 375 13.09 -12.62 -17.39
CA SER A 375 13.99 -13.62 -17.98
C SER A 375 15.36 -13.04 -18.32
N ARG A 376 15.46 -11.80 -18.79
CA ARG A 376 16.71 -11.10 -19.10
C ARG A 376 17.57 -10.93 -17.84
N TYR A 377 16.98 -10.47 -16.75
CA TYR A 377 17.66 -10.34 -15.47
C TYR A 377 18.21 -11.68 -14.97
N ARG A 378 17.38 -12.74 -15.04
CA ARG A 378 17.79 -14.10 -14.69
C ARG A 378 18.92 -14.63 -15.58
N ASP A 379 18.88 -14.34 -16.88
CA ASP A 379 19.93 -14.79 -17.80
C ASP A 379 21.24 -14.03 -17.56
N ASN A 380 21.20 -12.76 -17.16
CA ASN A 380 22.37 -12.02 -16.68
C ASN A 380 22.97 -12.65 -15.40
N GLN A 381 22.13 -13.05 -14.41
CA GLN A 381 22.63 -13.76 -13.21
C GLN A 381 23.37 -15.05 -13.57
N LYS A 382 22.83 -15.85 -14.52
CA LYS A 382 23.51 -17.06 -15.01
C LYS A 382 24.82 -16.74 -15.73
N ALA A 383 24.85 -15.72 -16.58
CA ALA A 383 26.05 -15.30 -17.30
C ALA A 383 27.14 -14.84 -16.33
N LEU A 384 26.80 -14.11 -15.27
CA LEU A 384 27.73 -13.73 -14.21
C LEU A 384 28.33 -14.95 -13.50
N ASN A 385 27.52 -15.93 -13.12
CA ASN A 385 27.98 -17.17 -12.51
C ASN A 385 28.91 -17.95 -13.44
N GLN A 386 28.56 -18.06 -14.73
CA GLN A 386 29.35 -18.74 -15.72
C GLN A 386 30.71 -18.06 -15.92
N ALA A 387 30.77 -16.75 -16.05
CA ALA A 387 32.00 -15.98 -16.22
C ALA A 387 32.94 -16.09 -15.00
N ASN A 388 32.34 -16.15 -13.80
CA ASN A 388 33.10 -16.28 -12.55
C ASN A 388 33.34 -17.75 -12.14
N ASN A 389 33.00 -18.73 -13.00
CA ASN A 389 33.12 -20.16 -12.72
C ASN A 389 32.41 -20.60 -11.44
N GLN A 390 31.29 -19.98 -11.12
CA GLN A 390 30.45 -20.31 -9.95
C GLN A 390 29.37 -21.31 -10.36
N THR A 391 29.46 -22.55 -9.86
CA THR A 391 28.48 -23.61 -10.15
C THR A 391 27.85 -24.19 -8.90
N ASP A 392 28.35 -23.83 -7.72
CA ASP A 392 27.90 -24.31 -6.43
C ASP A 392 27.15 -23.20 -5.70
N TYR A 393 25.85 -23.43 -5.41
CA TYR A 393 25.00 -22.50 -4.69
C TYR A 393 25.54 -22.17 -3.29
N ASP A 394 26.18 -23.14 -2.62
CA ASP A 394 26.73 -22.95 -1.27
C ASP A 394 28.00 -22.09 -1.25
N ASN A 395 28.60 -21.83 -2.42
CA ASN A 395 29.70 -20.88 -2.50
C ASN A 395 29.19 -19.44 -2.26
N PRO A 396 29.80 -18.70 -1.30
CA PRO A 396 29.39 -17.29 -1.02
C PRO A 396 29.50 -16.35 -2.23
N ALA A 397 30.34 -16.68 -3.22
CA ALA A 397 30.49 -15.89 -4.44
C ALA A 397 29.43 -16.21 -5.53
N TYR A 398 28.62 -17.24 -5.32
CA TYR A 398 27.56 -17.60 -6.25
C TYR A 398 26.44 -16.52 -6.20
N GLN A 399 26.04 -16.03 -7.38
CA GLN A 399 24.88 -15.15 -7.52
C GLN A 399 23.62 -16.02 -7.61
N PRO A 400 22.70 -16.03 -6.61
CA PRO A 400 21.46 -16.79 -6.70
C PRO A 400 20.66 -16.46 -7.95
N VAL A 401 20.24 -17.49 -8.69
CA VAL A 401 19.47 -17.33 -9.93
C VAL A 401 18.00 -17.28 -9.59
N GLN A 402 17.39 -16.11 -9.74
CA GLN A 402 16.00 -15.89 -9.32
C GLN A 402 15.00 -16.34 -10.39
N GLY A 403 13.96 -17.01 -9.95
CA GLY A 403 12.80 -17.45 -10.73
C GLY A 403 11.52 -16.77 -10.24
N ASN A 404 10.52 -17.57 -9.90
CA ASN A 404 9.25 -17.06 -9.37
C ASN A 404 9.17 -17.30 -7.86
N GLU A 405 8.70 -16.27 -7.13
CA GLU A 405 8.22 -16.41 -5.75
C GLU A 405 6.70 -16.54 -5.76
N TYR A 406 6.16 -17.34 -4.85
CA TYR A 406 4.72 -17.47 -4.62
C TYR A 406 4.41 -17.26 -3.15
N ASP A 407 3.47 -16.37 -2.88
CA ASP A 407 3.04 -16.01 -1.55
C ASP A 407 1.58 -16.40 -1.35
N ALA A 408 1.23 -16.84 -0.14
CA ALA A 408 -0.14 -17.01 0.29
C ALA A 408 -0.28 -16.55 1.74
N GLU A 409 -1.40 -15.91 2.06
CA GLU A 409 -1.75 -15.52 3.43
C GLU A 409 -3.23 -15.77 3.69
N LEU A 410 -3.50 -16.34 4.86
CA LEU A 410 -4.82 -16.44 5.47
C LEU A 410 -4.80 -15.70 6.79
N TYR A 411 -5.71 -14.73 6.97
CA TYR A 411 -5.88 -14.03 8.24
C TYR A 411 -7.33 -14.04 8.73
N TYR A 412 -7.52 -13.85 10.03
CA TYR A 412 -8.80 -13.50 10.65
C TYR A 412 -8.64 -12.19 11.42
N GLY A 413 -9.38 -11.15 11.04
CA GLY A 413 -9.33 -9.82 11.62
C GLY A 413 -10.36 -9.67 12.74
N VAL A 414 -9.89 -9.62 13.99
CA VAL A 414 -10.71 -9.35 15.17
C VAL A 414 -10.79 -7.84 15.36
N HIS A 415 -11.95 -7.24 15.08
CA HIS A 415 -12.25 -5.85 15.44
C HIS A 415 -12.65 -5.80 16.91
N ALA A 416 -11.64 -5.75 17.80
CA ALA A 416 -11.83 -5.80 19.25
C ALA A 416 -12.58 -4.56 19.76
N THR A 417 -12.26 -3.39 19.21
CA THR A 417 -12.91 -2.10 19.43
C THR A 417 -12.94 -1.33 18.09
N LYS A 418 -13.50 -0.11 18.06
CA LYS A 418 -13.42 0.76 16.88
C LYS A 418 -12.00 1.26 16.58
N TRP A 419 -11.12 1.24 17.58
CA TRP A 419 -9.74 1.72 17.49
C TRP A 419 -8.67 0.61 17.58
N LEU A 420 -9.06 -0.69 17.74
CA LEU A 420 -8.12 -1.81 17.85
C LEU A 420 -8.57 -2.97 16.96
N ILE A 421 -7.72 -3.31 16.01
CA ILE A 421 -7.87 -4.49 15.16
C ILE A 421 -6.66 -5.40 15.37
N ILE A 422 -6.89 -6.70 15.53
CA ILE A 422 -5.85 -7.71 15.69
C ILE A 422 -6.07 -8.79 14.61
N ARG A 423 -5.08 -9.00 13.73
CA ARG A 423 -5.14 -9.97 12.62
C ARG A 423 -4.09 -11.06 12.78
N PRO A 424 -4.34 -12.14 13.55
CA PRO A 424 -3.54 -13.36 13.43
C PRO A 424 -3.60 -13.89 12.00
N ASN A 425 -2.44 -14.35 11.50
CA ASN A 425 -2.31 -14.84 10.14
C ASN A 425 -1.32 -16.02 10.05
N VAL A 426 -1.43 -16.75 8.96
CA VAL A 426 -0.46 -17.76 8.52
C VAL A 426 -0.11 -17.46 7.08
N GLN A 427 1.19 -17.43 6.81
CA GLN A 427 1.74 -17.18 5.49
C GLN A 427 2.55 -18.38 5.00
N TYR A 428 2.51 -18.61 3.70
CA TYR A 428 3.34 -19.58 3.02
C TYR A 428 4.09 -18.89 1.88
N VAL A 429 5.42 -18.99 1.90
CA VAL A 429 6.29 -18.44 0.86
C VAL A 429 7.01 -19.58 0.18
N ARG A 430 6.77 -19.76 -1.12
CA ARG A 430 7.44 -20.74 -1.95
C ARG A 430 8.52 -20.07 -2.78
N HIS A 431 9.72 -20.64 -2.73
CA HIS A 431 10.93 -20.09 -3.34
C HIS A 431 11.17 -18.62 -2.90
N PRO A 432 11.46 -18.37 -1.61
CA PRO A 432 11.72 -17.03 -1.11
C PRO A 432 12.78 -16.29 -1.94
N GLY A 433 12.47 -15.04 -2.33
CA GLY A 433 13.30 -14.25 -3.25
C GLY A 433 13.32 -14.78 -4.69
N GLY A 434 12.45 -15.75 -5.05
CA GLY A 434 12.49 -16.45 -6.32
C GLY A 434 13.62 -17.48 -6.44
N VAL A 435 14.32 -17.81 -5.35
CA VAL A 435 15.48 -18.71 -5.31
C VAL A 435 15.00 -20.13 -5.00
N SER A 436 15.18 -21.05 -5.97
CA SER A 436 14.69 -22.43 -5.86
C SER A 436 15.41 -23.27 -4.82
N GLU A 437 16.63 -22.91 -4.49
CA GLU A 437 17.52 -23.56 -3.51
C GLU A 437 17.14 -23.22 -2.07
N VAL A 438 16.38 -22.14 -1.86
CA VAL A 438 15.86 -21.77 -0.55
C VAL A 438 14.61 -22.59 -0.23
N ASP A 439 14.58 -23.18 0.97
CA ASP A 439 13.43 -23.95 1.44
C ASP A 439 12.16 -23.08 1.55
N ASN A 440 11.02 -23.66 1.16
CA ASN A 440 9.74 -22.98 1.31
C ASN A 440 9.44 -22.69 2.79
N ALA A 441 8.98 -21.47 3.07
CA ALA A 441 8.78 -21.01 4.43
C ALA A 441 7.31 -21.01 4.87
N TRP A 442 7.07 -21.36 6.13
CA TRP A 442 5.82 -21.14 6.84
C TRP A 442 6.03 -20.11 7.93
N VAL A 443 5.26 -19.03 7.89
CA VAL A 443 5.33 -17.94 8.86
C VAL A 443 3.99 -17.79 9.57
N ALA A 444 4.03 -17.77 10.92
CA ALA A 444 2.90 -17.34 11.72
C ALA A 444 3.06 -15.84 12.02
N GLY A 445 2.01 -15.08 11.82
CA GLY A 445 2.02 -13.64 11.99
C GLY A 445 0.89 -13.11 12.85
N VAL A 446 1.08 -11.89 13.35
CA VAL A 446 0.01 -11.08 13.98
C VAL A 446 0.22 -9.63 13.55
N LYS A 447 -0.76 -9.05 12.86
CA LYS A 447 -0.82 -7.62 12.56
C LYS A 447 -1.76 -6.94 13.56
N ILE A 448 -1.29 -5.88 14.20
CA ILE A 448 -2.06 -5.08 15.17
C ILE A 448 -2.18 -3.67 14.58
N GLN A 449 -3.38 -3.13 14.57
CA GLN A 449 -3.65 -1.75 14.16
C GLN A 449 -4.40 -1.05 15.28
N SER A 450 -3.90 0.12 15.71
CA SER A 450 -4.51 0.90 16.79
C SER A 450 -4.52 2.39 16.43
N SER A 451 -5.65 3.05 16.68
CA SER A 451 -5.79 4.52 16.59
C SER A 451 -5.95 5.10 18.00
N PHE A 452 -5.26 6.25 18.25
CA PHE A 452 -5.19 6.89 19.58
C PHE A 452 -6.07 8.12 19.68
#